data_5f63bbe370d980cfd707d42bc9898a27
#
_entry.id   5f63bbe370d980cfd707d42bc9898a27
#
_cell.length_a   1.000
_cell.length_b   1.000
_cell.length_c   1.000
_cell.angle_alpha   90.00
_cell.angle_beta   90.00
_cell.angle_gamma   90.00
#
_symmetry.space_group_name_H-M   'P 1'
#
loop_
_entity.id
_entity.type
_entity.pdbx_description
1 polymer ?
#
loop_
_entity_poly.entity_id
_entity_poly.type
_entity_poly.pdbx_seq_one_letter_code
_entity_poly.pdbx_strand_id
1 'polypeptide(L)'
;MERFLEPFRSQIENPPTDPIDEAALVWTCLTAIIVKYRELYPNWIYLRHGDLSLDPFNQYKTPFKKLDLPYTKNADAAIRSTTSSANVSNVTKEGKVHQLKRDSRANITNWKKRLSKNEIDKIKSITKETADHFYSDDEW
;
A
#
# COMPACT_ATOMS: atom_id res chain seq x y z
N MET A 1 -13.38 16.23 1.32
CA MET A 1 -13.04 14.91 1.85
C MET A 1 -14.27 14.22 2.45
N GLU A 2 -15.02 14.84 3.35
CA GLU A 2 -16.25 14.28 3.96
C GLU A 2 -17.24 13.70 2.92
N ARG A 3 -17.48 14.42 1.82
CA ARG A 3 -18.40 13.97 0.75
C ARG A 3 -18.04 12.62 0.14
N PHE A 4 -16.77 12.23 0.13
CA PHE A 4 -16.33 10.93 -0.42
C PHE A 4 -16.49 9.78 0.58
N LEU A 5 -16.62 10.10 1.86
CA LEU A 5 -16.79 9.15 2.95
C LEU A 5 -18.26 8.98 3.36
N GLU A 6 -19.19 9.69 2.71
CA GLU A 6 -20.63 9.58 3.01
C GLU A 6 -21.15 8.15 2.98
N PRO A 7 -20.73 7.27 2.03
CA PRO A 7 -21.15 5.86 2.03
C PRO A 7 -20.73 5.08 3.29
N PHE A 8 -19.69 5.53 3.99
CA PHE A 8 -19.12 4.88 5.16
C PHE A 8 -19.50 5.57 6.48
N ARG A 9 -20.33 6.62 6.44
CA ARG A 9 -20.68 7.46 7.61
C ARG A 9 -21.13 6.62 8.81
N SER A 10 -22.06 5.70 8.61
CA SER A 10 -22.60 4.88 9.71
C SER A 10 -21.54 4.03 10.40
N GLN A 11 -20.59 3.48 9.62
CA GLN A 11 -19.50 2.67 10.14
C GLN A 11 -18.40 3.53 10.79
N ILE A 12 -18.23 4.77 10.34
CA ILE A 12 -17.28 5.72 10.94
C ILE A 12 -17.81 6.25 12.28
N GLU A 13 -19.12 6.53 12.35
CA GLU A 13 -19.77 7.00 13.59
C GLU A 13 -19.92 5.89 14.63
N ASN A 14 -20.03 4.62 14.19
CA ASN A 14 -20.13 3.44 15.04
C ASN A 14 -19.09 2.39 14.58
N PRO A 15 -17.79 2.62 14.86
CA PRO A 15 -16.73 1.77 14.35
C PRO A 15 -16.81 0.36 14.95
N PRO A 16 -16.40 -0.66 14.19
CA PRO A 16 -16.29 -2.01 14.72
C PRO A 16 -15.29 -2.07 15.87
N THR A 17 -15.54 -2.94 16.83
CA THR A 17 -14.67 -3.15 18.00
C THR A 17 -13.55 -4.16 17.74
N ASP A 18 -13.66 -4.98 16.70
CA ASP A 18 -12.64 -5.91 16.28
C ASP A 18 -11.53 -5.15 15.54
N PRO A 19 -10.25 -5.24 15.97
CA PRO A 19 -9.15 -4.48 15.34
C PRO A 19 -8.93 -4.80 13.85
N ILE A 20 -9.26 -6.01 13.40
CA ILE A 20 -9.16 -6.40 11.99
C ILE A 20 -10.22 -5.68 11.16
N ASP A 21 -11.46 -5.63 11.66
CA ASP A 21 -12.56 -4.94 10.99
C ASP A 21 -12.32 -3.43 10.95
N GLU A 22 -11.83 -2.86 12.06
CA GLU A 22 -11.48 -1.44 12.14
C GLU A 22 -10.38 -1.08 11.13
N ALA A 23 -9.31 -1.87 11.08
CA ALA A 23 -8.23 -1.66 10.12
C ALA A 23 -8.71 -1.80 8.66
N ALA A 24 -9.56 -2.79 8.38
CA ALA A 24 -10.15 -2.98 7.05
C ALA A 24 -11.06 -1.82 6.66
N LEU A 25 -11.87 -1.28 7.58
CA LEU A 25 -12.70 -0.10 7.36
C LEU A 25 -11.85 1.14 7.03
N VAL A 26 -10.80 1.40 7.83
CA VAL A 26 -9.89 2.53 7.58
C VAL A 26 -9.24 2.41 6.20
N TRP A 27 -8.76 1.21 5.85
CA TRP A 27 -8.17 0.95 4.54
C TRP A 27 -9.18 1.18 3.40
N THR A 28 -10.41 0.69 3.56
CA THR A 28 -11.51 0.85 2.59
C THR A 28 -11.83 2.33 2.37
N CYS A 29 -11.97 3.12 3.44
CA CYS A 29 -12.22 4.56 3.37
C CYS A 29 -11.10 5.30 2.60
N LEU A 30 -9.84 5.03 2.94
CA LEU A 30 -8.69 5.66 2.28
C LEU A 30 -8.63 5.28 0.79
N THR A 31 -8.87 4.02 0.47
CA THR A 31 -8.83 3.50 -0.90
C THR A 31 -9.98 4.05 -1.74
N ALA A 32 -11.18 4.17 -1.17
CA ALA A 32 -12.33 4.80 -1.82
C ALA A 32 -12.03 6.27 -2.21
N ILE A 33 -11.34 7.02 -1.34
CA ILE A 33 -10.88 8.39 -1.67
C ILE A 33 -9.91 8.36 -2.86
N ILE A 34 -8.97 7.41 -2.90
CA ILE A 34 -8.01 7.28 -4.00
C ILE A 34 -8.74 6.96 -5.32
N VAL A 35 -9.74 6.07 -5.30
CA VAL A 35 -10.59 5.77 -6.46
C VAL A 35 -11.22 7.06 -6.99
N LYS A 36 -11.82 7.87 -6.11
CA LYS A 36 -12.42 9.16 -6.50
C LYS A 36 -11.39 10.15 -7.03
N TYR A 37 -10.20 10.20 -6.45
CA TYR A 37 -9.14 11.06 -6.98
C TYR A 37 -8.64 10.63 -8.35
N ARG A 38 -8.62 9.32 -8.65
CA ARG A 38 -8.30 8.84 -10.01
C ARG A 38 -9.32 9.29 -11.05
N GLU A 39 -10.60 9.35 -10.68
CA GLU A 39 -11.67 9.88 -11.55
C GLU A 39 -11.53 11.40 -11.76
N LEU A 40 -11.27 12.15 -10.68
CA LEU A 40 -11.21 13.61 -10.72
C LEU A 40 -9.88 14.16 -11.29
N TYR A 41 -8.80 13.43 -11.08
CA TYR A 41 -7.44 13.85 -11.44
C TYR A 41 -6.73 12.78 -12.25
N PRO A 42 -7.21 12.45 -13.47
CA PRO A 42 -6.65 11.37 -14.27
C PRO A 42 -5.20 11.61 -14.72
N ASN A 43 -4.74 12.87 -14.67
CA ASN A 43 -3.37 13.26 -15.00
C ASN A 43 -2.37 13.08 -13.84
N TRP A 44 -2.84 12.74 -12.64
CA TRP A 44 -1.96 12.43 -11.51
C TRP A 44 -1.28 11.09 -11.71
N ILE A 45 -0.12 10.93 -11.10
CA ILE A 45 0.62 9.68 -11.13
C ILE A 45 0.24 8.88 -9.89
N TYR A 46 -0.42 7.75 -10.10
CA TYR A 46 -0.79 6.81 -9.05
C TYR A 46 0.16 5.62 -9.09
N LEU A 47 0.74 5.30 -7.95
CA LEU A 47 1.70 4.21 -7.80
C LEU A 47 1.22 3.25 -6.71
N ARG A 48 1.28 1.96 -6.99
CA ARG A 48 1.02 0.94 -5.99
C ARG A 48 2.32 0.61 -5.25
N HIS A 49 2.24 0.55 -3.94
CA HIS A 49 3.39 0.15 -3.11
C HIS A 49 3.92 -1.25 -3.48
N GLY A 50 3.02 -2.19 -3.79
CA GLY A 50 3.37 -3.53 -4.24
C GLY A 50 4.27 -3.52 -5.48
N ASP A 51 3.88 -2.77 -6.53
CA ASP A 51 4.64 -2.67 -7.78
C ASP A 51 6.03 -2.05 -7.55
N LEU A 52 6.08 -0.97 -6.75
CA LEU A 52 7.34 -0.34 -6.35
C LEU A 52 8.27 -1.30 -5.57
N SER A 53 7.69 -2.19 -4.79
CA SER A 53 8.43 -3.14 -3.97
C SER A 53 8.93 -4.35 -4.78
N LEU A 54 8.16 -4.80 -5.77
CA LEU A 54 8.51 -5.93 -6.64
C LEU A 54 9.60 -5.58 -7.65
N ASP A 55 9.49 -4.40 -8.27
CA ASP A 55 10.43 -3.92 -9.28
C ASP A 55 10.76 -2.43 -9.07
N PRO A 56 11.49 -2.09 -8.00
CA PRO A 56 11.74 -0.71 -7.65
C PRO A 56 12.46 0.07 -8.76
N PHE A 57 13.39 -0.57 -9.50
CA PHE A 57 14.18 0.12 -10.49
C PHE A 57 13.38 0.64 -11.69
N ASN A 58 12.50 -0.17 -12.22
CA ASN A 58 11.67 0.23 -13.36
C ASN A 58 10.49 1.08 -12.91
N GLN A 59 9.87 0.72 -11.78
CA GLN A 59 8.70 1.44 -11.29
C GLN A 59 9.02 2.88 -10.86
N TYR A 60 10.18 3.15 -10.26
CA TYR A 60 10.57 4.53 -9.93
C TYR A 60 10.98 5.35 -11.16
N LYS A 61 11.51 4.77 -12.23
CA LYS A 61 11.85 5.50 -13.46
C LYS A 61 10.62 6.13 -14.13
N THR A 62 9.48 5.46 -14.07
CA THR A 62 8.25 5.94 -14.72
C THR A 62 7.80 7.32 -14.19
N PRO A 63 7.64 7.56 -12.88
CA PRO A 63 7.27 8.88 -12.37
C PRO A 63 8.36 9.93 -12.63
N PHE A 64 9.65 9.59 -12.53
CA PHE A 64 10.72 10.53 -12.88
C PHE A 64 10.57 11.02 -14.31
N LYS A 65 10.35 10.11 -15.27
CA LYS A 65 10.11 10.46 -16.68
C LYS A 65 8.85 11.29 -16.88
N LYS A 66 7.74 10.93 -16.22
CA LYS A 66 6.46 11.66 -16.36
C LYS A 66 6.51 13.08 -15.79
N LEU A 67 7.34 13.30 -14.77
CA LEU A 67 7.52 14.59 -14.10
C LEU A 67 8.67 15.41 -14.69
N ASP A 68 9.30 14.91 -15.78
CA ASP A 68 10.49 15.52 -16.40
C ASP A 68 11.63 15.74 -15.39
N LEU A 69 11.80 14.80 -14.47
CA LEU A 69 12.86 14.83 -13.47
C LEU A 69 14.03 13.94 -13.90
N PRO A 70 15.29 14.38 -13.69
CA PRO A 70 16.46 13.56 -14.02
C PRO A 70 16.57 12.36 -13.07
N TYR A 71 16.58 11.14 -13.64
CA TYR A 71 16.89 9.93 -12.89
C TYR A 71 18.41 9.79 -12.71
N THR A 72 18.92 10.33 -11.61
CA THR A 72 20.35 10.44 -11.35
C THR A 72 20.95 9.13 -10.79
N LYS A 73 22.29 9.01 -10.85
CA LYS A 73 23.03 7.92 -10.19
C LYS A 73 22.78 7.90 -8.67
N ASN A 74 22.56 9.05 -8.04
CA ASN A 74 22.25 9.12 -6.62
C ASN A 74 20.84 8.58 -6.32
N ALA A 75 19.85 8.86 -7.17
CA ALA A 75 18.52 8.27 -7.05
C ALA A 75 18.57 6.74 -7.18
N ASP A 76 19.31 6.23 -8.19
CA ASP A 76 19.50 4.78 -8.36
C ASP A 76 20.18 4.13 -7.13
N ALA A 77 21.25 4.75 -6.63
CA ALA A 77 21.96 4.26 -5.44
C ALA A 77 21.08 4.27 -4.19
N ALA A 78 20.26 5.31 -4.00
CA ALA A 78 19.33 5.40 -2.88
C ALA A 78 18.26 4.28 -2.96
N ILE A 79 17.67 4.06 -4.13
CA ILE A 79 16.69 3.00 -4.35
C ILE A 79 17.33 1.64 -4.04
N ARG A 80 18.52 1.35 -4.60
CA ARG A 80 19.26 0.09 -4.34
C ARG A 80 19.50 -0.13 -2.85
N SER A 81 19.99 0.88 -2.15
CA SER A 81 20.34 0.75 -0.74
C SER A 81 19.11 0.53 0.15
N THR A 82 17.97 1.12 -0.19
CA THR A 82 16.74 1.06 0.62
C THR A 82 15.88 -0.17 0.34
N THR A 83 15.97 -0.77 -0.86
CA THR A 83 15.10 -1.88 -1.29
C THR A 83 15.79 -3.23 -1.43
N SER A 84 17.10 -3.31 -1.15
CA SER A 84 17.93 -4.51 -1.34
C SER A 84 17.44 -5.70 -0.55
N SER A 85 17.51 -6.89 -1.15
CA SER A 85 17.29 -8.18 -0.48
C SER A 85 18.29 -8.49 0.64
N ALA A 86 19.43 -7.78 0.67
CA ALA A 86 20.39 -7.86 1.78
C ALA A 86 19.91 -7.11 3.05
N ASN A 87 18.85 -6.31 2.96
CA ASN A 87 18.26 -5.62 4.09
C ASN A 87 17.34 -6.56 4.89
N VAL A 88 17.00 -6.15 6.12
CA VAL A 88 16.05 -6.90 6.96
C VAL A 88 14.65 -6.90 6.36
N SER A 89 13.98 -8.04 6.34
CA SER A 89 12.60 -8.17 5.87
C SER A 89 11.56 -7.80 6.92
N ASN A 90 11.88 -7.94 8.22
CA ASN A 90 11.00 -7.62 9.34
C ASN A 90 11.64 -6.62 10.29
N VAL A 91 10.82 -5.72 10.87
CA VAL A 91 11.25 -4.90 12.00
C VAL A 91 11.28 -5.79 13.23
N THR A 92 12.44 -5.91 13.87
CA THR A 92 12.53 -6.51 15.21
C THR A 92 11.92 -5.54 16.24
N LYS A 93 11.44 -6.05 17.39
CA LYS A 93 10.88 -5.22 18.48
C LYS A 93 11.87 -4.15 18.96
N GLU A 94 13.17 -4.37 18.77
CA GLU A 94 14.28 -3.47 19.10
C GLU A 94 14.66 -2.52 17.95
N GLY A 95 14.07 -2.72 16.75
CA GLY A 95 14.36 -1.91 15.55
C GLY A 95 13.79 -0.50 15.67
N LYS A 96 14.56 0.49 15.22
CA LYS A 96 14.10 1.87 15.13
C LYS A 96 12.86 1.93 14.23
N VAL A 97 11.80 2.58 14.70
CA VAL A 97 10.51 2.73 14.00
C VAL A 97 10.67 3.27 12.55
N HIS A 98 11.75 3.99 12.29
CA HIS A 98 12.05 4.63 10.99
C HIS A 98 13.19 3.95 10.23
N GLN A 99 13.29 2.62 10.28
CA GLN A 99 14.29 1.92 9.45
C GLN A 99 13.86 1.96 7.98
N LEU A 100 14.53 2.79 7.18
CA LEU A 100 14.24 2.96 5.74
C LEU A 100 14.77 1.81 4.87
N LYS A 101 15.82 1.11 5.32
CA LYS A 101 16.43 0.00 4.57
C LYS A 101 15.69 -1.29 4.85
N ARG A 102 15.00 -1.82 3.84
CA ARG A 102 14.23 -3.07 3.94
C ARG A 102 14.40 -3.92 2.70
N ASP A 103 14.31 -5.23 2.88
CA ASP A 103 14.00 -6.11 1.75
C ASP A 103 12.56 -5.82 1.32
N SER A 104 12.41 -4.99 0.30
CA SER A 104 11.10 -4.53 -0.13
C SER A 104 10.23 -5.66 -0.65
N ARG A 105 10.82 -6.60 -1.41
CA ARG A 105 10.11 -7.75 -1.99
C ARG A 105 9.59 -8.71 -0.92
N ALA A 106 10.46 -9.11 0.02
CA ALA A 106 10.06 -10.00 1.10
C ALA A 106 9.01 -9.36 2.03
N ASN A 107 9.03 -8.04 2.17
CA ASN A 107 8.10 -7.33 3.04
C ASN A 107 6.64 -7.35 2.53
N ILE A 108 6.41 -7.50 1.22
CA ILE A 108 5.05 -7.52 0.63
C ILE A 108 4.20 -8.65 1.22
N THR A 109 4.79 -9.82 1.47
CA THR A 109 4.06 -11.00 1.93
C THR A 109 4.11 -11.21 3.45
N ASN A 110 4.76 -10.31 4.20
CA ASN A 110 4.93 -10.47 5.65
C ASN A 110 3.60 -10.46 6.42
N TRP A 111 2.60 -9.73 5.94
CA TRP A 111 1.28 -9.71 6.53
C TRP A 111 0.60 -11.09 6.47
N LYS A 112 0.81 -11.88 5.40
CA LYS A 112 0.29 -13.25 5.26
C LYS A 112 0.83 -14.21 6.34
N LYS A 113 1.99 -13.89 6.93
CA LYS A 113 2.59 -14.67 8.03
C LYS A 113 2.06 -14.28 9.41
N ARG A 114 1.41 -13.12 9.52
CA ARG A 114 0.94 -12.54 10.78
C ARG A 114 -0.55 -12.74 10.99
N LEU A 115 -1.29 -12.93 9.91
CA LEU A 115 -2.73 -13.11 9.92
C LEU A 115 -3.09 -14.57 9.67
N SER A 116 -4.12 -15.06 10.34
CA SER A 116 -4.74 -16.34 10.05
C SER A 116 -5.49 -16.27 8.71
N LYS A 117 -5.77 -17.45 8.13
CA LYS A 117 -6.56 -17.52 6.90
C LYS A 117 -7.94 -16.87 7.06
N ASN A 118 -8.62 -17.08 8.19
CA ASN A 118 -9.93 -16.50 8.45
C ASN A 118 -9.87 -14.96 8.48
N GLU A 119 -8.82 -14.38 9.08
CA GLU A 119 -8.64 -12.93 9.10
C GLU A 119 -8.37 -12.40 7.69
N ILE A 120 -7.56 -13.10 6.89
CA ILE A 120 -7.31 -12.74 5.48
C ILE A 120 -8.61 -12.76 4.67
N ASP A 121 -9.39 -13.84 4.77
CA ASP A 121 -10.66 -14.00 4.05
C ASP A 121 -11.65 -12.90 4.49
N LYS A 122 -11.66 -12.56 5.77
CA LYS A 122 -12.49 -11.48 6.34
C LYS A 122 -12.08 -10.11 5.79
N ILE A 123 -10.79 -9.78 5.80
CA ILE A 123 -10.27 -8.52 5.23
C ILE A 123 -10.62 -8.44 3.75
N LYS A 124 -10.37 -9.50 2.99
CA LYS A 124 -10.69 -9.56 1.56
C LYS A 124 -12.17 -9.28 1.31
N SER A 125 -13.06 -9.88 2.12
CA SER A 125 -14.50 -9.66 2.01
C SER A 125 -14.90 -8.20 2.27
N ILE A 126 -14.36 -7.59 3.32
CA ILE A 126 -14.68 -6.21 3.71
C ILE A 126 -14.17 -5.20 2.68
N THR A 127 -12.95 -5.43 2.17
CA THR A 127 -12.26 -4.48 1.29
C THR A 127 -12.56 -4.68 -0.19
N LYS A 128 -13.22 -5.77 -0.58
CA LYS A 128 -13.36 -6.24 -1.96
C LYS A 128 -13.76 -5.15 -2.93
N GLU A 129 -14.82 -4.41 -2.66
CA GLU A 129 -15.36 -3.41 -3.57
C GLU A 129 -14.33 -2.35 -3.97
N THR A 130 -13.51 -1.90 -3.02
CA THR A 130 -12.46 -0.91 -3.28
C THR A 130 -11.15 -1.54 -3.74
N ALA A 131 -10.84 -2.74 -3.25
CA ALA A 131 -9.62 -3.46 -3.60
C ALA A 131 -9.60 -3.89 -5.07
N ASP A 132 -10.71 -4.33 -5.63
CA ASP A 132 -10.85 -4.77 -7.03
C ASP A 132 -10.47 -3.66 -8.06
N HIS A 133 -10.42 -2.39 -7.63
CA HIS A 133 -9.89 -1.30 -8.46
C HIS A 133 -8.37 -1.33 -8.64
N PHE A 134 -7.64 -2.06 -7.77
CA PHE A 134 -6.18 -1.99 -7.67
C PHE A 134 -5.51 -3.36 -7.64
N TYR A 135 -6.19 -4.38 -7.17
CA TYR A 135 -5.64 -5.71 -6.91
C TYR A 135 -6.49 -6.78 -7.56
N SER A 136 -5.83 -7.78 -8.10
CA SER A 136 -6.46 -9.00 -8.61
C SER A 136 -6.57 -10.08 -7.50
N ASP A 137 -7.38 -11.09 -7.74
CA ASP A 137 -7.64 -12.15 -6.75
C ASP A 137 -6.39 -12.97 -6.38
N ASP A 138 -5.43 -13.08 -7.26
CA ASP A 138 -4.17 -13.83 -7.08
C ASP A 138 -3.13 -13.07 -6.20
N GLU A 139 -3.38 -11.80 -5.90
CA GLU A 139 -2.50 -11.02 -5.03
C GLU A 139 -2.79 -11.20 -3.54
N TRP A 140 -3.92 -11.86 -3.22
CA TRP A 140 -4.35 -12.12 -1.84
C TRP A 140 -3.72 -13.38 -1.21
#